data_72ff09140428663b2eb953353f12e87d
#
_entry.id   72ff09140428663b2eb953353f12e87d
#
_cell.length_a   1.000
_cell.length_b   1.000
_cell.length_c   1.000
_cell.angle_alpha   90.00
_cell.angle_beta   90.00
_cell.angle_gamma   90.00
#
_symmetry.space_group_name_H-M   'P 1'
#
loop_
_entity.id
_entity.type
_entity.pdbx_description
1 polymer ?
#
loop_
_entity_poly.entity_id
_entity_poly.type
_entity_poly.pdbx_seq_one_letter_code
_entity_poly.pdbx_strand_id
1 'polypeptide(L)'
;FMKGDYFGETNNRVIFEEIESYINRYNNLATKEILFIELENRTDLTDEEYSKVKSIVENLSNEDSDLQWLYDTTEKWCQERAIYLALMESIKIADGQDRDRDPGAIPHILSEALGVTFDAHIGHDYISDSEERYESYHQVEAKIPFDLEFLNKITKGGLPNKTLNIALAGTGVGKSLFMCHVAASCLLQGKNVLYITLEMAEEKIAERIDANLLNVNIQDLTTLPKVMFHQKINNLAKKTAGQLIIKEYPTASAHSGHFRALLNDLALKKSFRPDIIFIDYLNICASSRYRGGGTINS
;
A
#
# COMPACT_ATOMS: atom_id res chain seq x y z
N PHE A 1 -8.42 -6.42 -20.61
CA PHE A 1 -8.77 -6.11 -19.22
C PHE A 1 -10.27 -5.86 -19.06
N MET A 2 -10.88 -5.04 -19.91
CA MET A 2 -12.33 -4.83 -19.94
C MET A 2 -13.02 -6.04 -20.57
N LYS A 3 -14.18 -6.44 -20.04
CA LYS A 3 -14.96 -7.60 -20.52
C LYS A 3 -16.40 -7.19 -20.72
N GLY A 4 -17.10 -7.80 -21.69
CA GLY A 4 -18.54 -7.53 -21.95
C GLY A 4 -19.40 -7.76 -20.72
N ASP A 5 -19.10 -8.76 -19.90
CA ASP A 5 -19.85 -9.07 -18.66
C ASP A 5 -19.74 -7.99 -17.56
N TYR A 6 -18.81 -7.05 -17.67
CA TYR A 6 -18.73 -5.93 -16.74
C TYR A 6 -19.88 -4.94 -16.93
N PHE A 7 -20.49 -4.90 -18.11
CA PHE A 7 -21.61 -4.03 -18.43
C PHE A 7 -22.92 -4.66 -17.92
N GLY A 8 -23.59 -3.97 -16.99
CA GLY A 8 -24.87 -4.44 -16.41
C GLY A 8 -26.05 -4.29 -17.35
N GLU A 9 -25.98 -3.38 -18.32
CA GLU A 9 -27.01 -3.12 -19.31
C GLU A 9 -26.68 -3.83 -20.63
N THR A 10 -27.61 -4.59 -21.16
CA THR A 10 -27.47 -5.35 -22.41
C THR A 10 -27.04 -4.44 -23.57
N ASN A 11 -27.59 -3.24 -23.67
CA ASN A 11 -27.29 -2.31 -24.77
C ASN A 11 -25.81 -1.88 -24.77
N ASN A 12 -25.26 -1.54 -23.62
CA ASN A 12 -23.86 -1.15 -23.46
C ASN A 12 -22.91 -2.33 -23.70
N ARG A 13 -23.31 -3.51 -23.27
CA ARG A 13 -22.58 -4.75 -23.51
C ARG A 13 -22.49 -5.04 -24.99
N VAL A 14 -23.58 -4.95 -25.73
CA VAL A 14 -23.63 -5.17 -27.19
C VAL A 14 -22.66 -4.20 -27.92
N ILE A 15 -22.70 -2.91 -27.57
CA ILE A 15 -21.78 -1.93 -28.17
C ILE A 15 -20.32 -2.29 -27.89
N PHE A 16 -20.01 -2.65 -26.67
CA PHE A 16 -18.65 -3.04 -26.29
C PHE A 16 -18.19 -4.29 -27.05
N GLU A 17 -19.02 -5.32 -27.16
CA GLU A 17 -18.72 -6.55 -27.88
C GLU A 17 -18.42 -6.29 -29.37
N GLU A 18 -19.15 -5.37 -30.02
CA GLU A 18 -18.88 -4.98 -31.40
C GLU A 18 -17.56 -4.20 -31.55
N ILE A 19 -17.29 -3.27 -30.63
CA ILE A 19 -16.02 -2.55 -30.62
C ILE A 19 -14.85 -3.53 -30.42
N GLU A 20 -14.94 -4.43 -29.46
CA GLU A 20 -13.92 -5.44 -29.17
C GLU A 20 -13.71 -6.38 -30.37
N SER A 21 -14.79 -6.86 -30.95
CA SER A 21 -14.75 -7.73 -32.16
C SER A 21 -14.07 -7.03 -33.34
N TYR A 22 -14.39 -5.76 -33.57
CA TYR A 22 -13.77 -4.97 -34.64
C TYR A 22 -12.28 -4.74 -34.40
N ILE A 23 -11.89 -4.35 -33.18
CA ILE A 23 -10.48 -4.15 -32.79
C ILE A 23 -9.69 -5.45 -33.00
N ASN A 24 -10.25 -6.59 -32.57
CA ASN A 24 -9.58 -7.89 -32.69
C ASN A 24 -9.42 -8.34 -34.15
N ARG A 25 -10.34 -7.96 -35.05
CA ARG A 25 -10.28 -8.29 -36.48
C ARG A 25 -9.36 -7.38 -37.28
N TYR A 26 -9.39 -6.08 -37.00
CA TYR A 26 -8.78 -5.08 -37.87
C TYR A 26 -7.65 -4.28 -37.19
N ASN A 27 -7.41 -4.50 -35.90
CA ASN A 27 -6.43 -3.77 -35.08
C ASN A 27 -6.56 -2.23 -35.20
N ASN A 28 -7.80 -1.75 -35.30
CA ASN A 28 -8.14 -0.33 -35.44
C ASN A 28 -9.43 -0.02 -34.68
N LEU A 29 -9.68 1.26 -34.37
CA LEU A 29 -10.90 1.70 -33.71
C LEU A 29 -12.08 1.73 -34.69
N ALA A 30 -13.24 1.23 -34.23
CA ALA A 30 -14.47 1.29 -35.02
C ALA A 30 -15.02 2.74 -35.00
N THR A 31 -15.38 3.25 -36.19
CA THR A 31 -16.15 4.49 -36.30
C THR A 31 -17.63 4.22 -36.07
N LYS A 32 -18.45 5.28 -35.88
CA LYS A 32 -19.90 5.13 -35.69
C LYS A 32 -20.55 4.42 -36.87
N GLU A 33 -20.12 4.75 -38.08
CA GLU A 33 -20.64 4.15 -39.33
C GLU A 33 -20.35 2.64 -39.37
N ILE A 34 -19.15 2.24 -38.94
CA ILE A 34 -18.80 0.83 -38.86
C ILE A 34 -19.64 0.10 -37.82
N LEU A 35 -19.83 0.72 -36.63
CA LEU A 35 -20.68 0.14 -35.60
C LEU A 35 -22.14 -0.02 -36.07
N PHE A 36 -22.69 0.91 -36.84
CA PHE A 36 -24.01 0.74 -37.40
C PHE A 36 -24.10 -0.43 -38.36
N ILE A 37 -23.11 -0.64 -39.23
CA ILE A 37 -23.07 -1.76 -40.17
C ILE A 37 -22.96 -3.10 -39.44
N GLU A 38 -22.08 -3.18 -38.43
CA GLU A 38 -21.92 -4.41 -37.64
C GLU A 38 -23.19 -4.72 -36.81
N LEU A 39 -23.84 -3.72 -36.25
CA LEU A 39 -25.11 -3.88 -35.52
C LEU A 39 -26.26 -4.32 -36.43
N GLU A 40 -26.34 -3.85 -37.68
CA GLU A 40 -27.33 -4.30 -38.66
C GLU A 40 -27.14 -5.78 -39.05
N ASN A 41 -25.95 -6.29 -38.96
CA ASN A 41 -25.64 -7.69 -39.29
C ASN A 41 -25.94 -8.65 -38.11
N ARG A 42 -26.24 -8.14 -36.91
CA ARG A 42 -26.63 -8.96 -35.75
C ARG A 42 -28.06 -9.49 -35.87
N THR A 43 -28.20 -10.78 -35.62
CA THR A 43 -29.50 -11.48 -35.68
C THR A 43 -30.09 -11.80 -34.32
N ASP A 44 -29.39 -11.47 -33.27
CA ASP A 44 -29.73 -11.78 -31.86
C ASP A 44 -30.42 -10.62 -31.14
N LEU A 45 -30.56 -9.45 -31.79
CA LEU A 45 -31.21 -8.27 -31.25
C LEU A 45 -32.68 -8.18 -31.71
N THR A 46 -33.54 -7.79 -30.80
CA THR A 46 -34.90 -7.38 -31.12
C THR A 46 -34.92 -5.98 -31.73
N ASP A 47 -35.94 -5.63 -32.49
CA ASP A 47 -36.10 -4.30 -33.10
C ASP A 47 -36.06 -3.17 -32.05
N GLU A 48 -36.57 -3.41 -30.84
CA GLU A 48 -36.57 -2.45 -29.75
C GLU A 48 -35.10 -2.27 -29.18
N GLU A 49 -34.39 -3.36 -28.98
CA GLU A 49 -33.00 -3.32 -28.52
C GLU A 49 -32.09 -2.66 -29.56
N TYR A 50 -32.25 -3.01 -30.84
CA TYR A 50 -31.53 -2.37 -31.92
C TYR A 50 -31.73 -0.86 -31.94
N SER A 51 -32.99 -0.39 -31.80
CA SER A 51 -33.30 1.05 -31.77
C SER A 51 -32.65 1.77 -30.61
N LYS A 52 -32.59 1.13 -29.41
CA LYS A 52 -31.92 1.68 -28.21
C LYS A 52 -30.40 1.74 -28.40
N VAL A 53 -29.79 0.65 -28.87
CA VAL A 53 -28.33 0.59 -29.13
C VAL A 53 -27.93 1.63 -30.17
N LYS A 54 -28.71 1.76 -31.26
CA LYS A 54 -28.47 2.75 -32.30
C LYS A 54 -28.51 4.17 -31.74
N SER A 55 -29.50 4.50 -30.93
CA SER A 55 -29.58 5.81 -30.27
C SER A 55 -28.37 6.10 -29.37
N ILE A 56 -27.85 5.10 -28.66
CA ILE A 56 -26.64 5.26 -27.81
C ILE A 56 -25.44 5.55 -28.71
N VAL A 57 -25.23 4.78 -29.78
CA VAL A 57 -24.10 4.98 -30.70
C VAL A 57 -24.15 6.36 -31.37
N GLU A 58 -25.35 6.85 -31.76
CA GLU A 58 -25.54 8.20 -32.31
C GLU A 58 -25.07 9.29 -31.34
N ASN A 59 -25.31 9.10 -30.04
CA ASN A 59 -24.97 10.05 -29.00
C ASN A 59 -23.55 9.89 -28.44
N LEU A 60 -22.77 8.91 -28.86
CA LEU A 60 -21.35 8.82 -28.49
C LEU A 60 -20.63 10.09 -28.97
N SER A 61 -19.92 10.77 -28.08
CA SER A 61 -19.08 11.92 -28.40
C SER A 61 -17.62 11.60 -28.10
N ASN A 62 -16.74 12.16 -28.95
CA ASN A 62 -15.30 12.18 -28.65
C ASN A 62 -15.04 13.49 -27.89
N GLU A 63 -15.21 13.48 -26.57
CA GLU A 63 -14.79 14.58 -25.74
C GLU A 63 -13.33 14.36 -25.31
N ASP A 64 -12.54 15.44 -25.34
CA ASP A 64 -11.16 15.41 -24.85
C ASP A 64 -11.19 15.27 -23.32
N SER A 65 -11.09 14.05 -22.84
CA SER A 65 -10.93 13.74 -21.42
C SER A 65 -9.45 13.58 -21.11
N ASP A 66 -9.07 13.90 -19.87
CA ASP A 66 -7.74 13.57 -19.38
C ASP A 66 -7.54 12.04 -19.46
N LEU A 67 -6.59 11.62 -20.29
CA LEU A 67 -6.32 10.20 -20.55
C LEU A 67 -5.91 9.45 -19.29
N GLN A 68 -5.15 10.07 -18.40
CA GLN A 68 -4.74 9.43 -17.16
C GLN A 68 -5.94 9.24 -16.23
N TRP A 69 -6.78 10.25 -16.08
CA TRP A 69 -8.01 10.14 -15.31
C TRP A 69 -8.95 9.07 -15.87
N LEU A 70 -9.10 9.01 -17.19
CA LEU A 70 -9.93 8.01 -17.86
C LEU A 70 -9.39 6.60 -17.62
N TYR A 71 -8.07 6.42 -17.72
CA TYR A 71 -7.39 5.16 -17.46
C TYR A 71 -7.63 4.70 -16.01
N ASP A 72 -7.32 5.54 -15.04
CA ASP A 72 -7.46 5.23 -13.62
C ASP A 72 -8.91 4.94 -13.23
N THR A 73 -9.86 5.72 -13.80
CA THR A 73 -11.30 5.55 -13.52
C THR A 73 -11.83 4.26 -14.13
N THR A 74 -11.39 3.92 -15.34
CA THR A 74 -11.80 2.69 -16.04
C THR A 74 -11.22 1.46 -15.35
N GLU A 75 -9.96 1.52 -14.93
CA GLU A 75 -9.35 0.43 -14.14
C GLU A 75 -10.11 0.15 -12.87
N LYS A 76 -10.39 1.19 -12.09
CA LYS A 76 -11.17 1.08 -10.86
C LYS A 76 -12.55 0.49 -11.10
N TRP A 77 -13.24 0.95 -12.14
CA TRP A 77 -14.53 0.39 -12.54
C TRP A 77 -14.44 -1.09 -12.90
N CYS A 78 -13.43 -1.50 -13.68
CA CYS A 78 -13.19 -2.90 -14.02
C CYS A 78 -12.93 -3.76 -12.78
N GLN A 79 -12.14 -3.26 -11.81
CA GLN A 79 -11.87 -3.95 -10.54
C GLN A 79 -13.16 -4.14 -9.72
N GLU A 80 -13.96 -3.07 -9.57
CA GLU A 80 -15.23 -3.13 -8.85
C GLU A 80 -16.21 -4.11 -9.50
N ARG A 81 -16.30 -4.13 -10.83
CA ARG A 81 -17.15 -5.05 -11.57
C ARG A 81 -16.67 -6.50 -11.50
N ALA A 82 -15.36 -6.73 -11.61
CA ALA A 82 -14.79 -8.07 -11.47
C ALA A 82 -15.09 -8.65 -10.08
N ILE A 83 -14.88 -7.87 -9.02
CA ILE A 83 -15.17 -8.29 -7.63
C ILE A 83 -16.66 -8.56 -7.46
N TYR A 84 -17.54 -7.68 -7.96
CA TYR A 84 -18.99 -7.87 -7.89
C TYR A 84 -19.43 -9.19 -8.54
N LEU A 85 -18.96 -9.46 -9.76
CA LEU A 85 -19.31 -10.68 -10.49
C LEU A 85 -18.76 -11.92 -9.79
N ALA A 86 -17.53 -11.88 -9.30
CA ALA A 86 -16.91 -12.97 -8.55
C ALA A 86 -17.67 -13.27 -7.24
N LEU A 87 -18.15 -12.26 -6.54
CA LEU A 87 -19.00 -12.44 -5.36
C LEU A 87 -20.35 -13.08 -5.71
N MET A 88 -21.02 -12.59 -6.77
CA MET A 88 -22.29 -13.18 -7.23
C MET A 88 -22.13 -14.63 -7.66
N GLU A 89 -21.05 -14.97 -8.33
CA GLU A 89 -20.68 -16.32 -8.74
C GLU A 89 -20.38 -17.19 -7.52
N SER A 90 -19.60 -16.70 -6.58
CA SER A 90 -19.29 -17.39 -5.33
C SER A 90 -20.54 -17.69 -4.51
N ILE A 91 -21.51 -16.78 -4.47
CA ILE A 91 -22.81 -17.00 -3.80
C ILE A 91 -23.57 -18.14 -4.48
N LYS A 92 -23.65 -18.18 -5.82
CA LYS A 92 -24.32 -19.26 -6.56
C LYS A 92 -23.70 -20.63 -6.27
N ILE A 93 -22.38 -20.69 -6.18
CA ILE A 93 -21.67 -21.92 -5.82
C ILE A 93 -21.98 -22.31 -4.37
N ALA A 94 -21.93 -21.37 -3.44
CA ALA A 94 -22.20 -21.63 -2.02
C ALA A 94 -23.64 -22.07 -1.75
N ASP A 95 -24.61 -21.51 -2.49
CA ASP A 95 -26.05 -21.88 -2.40
C ASP A 95 -26.39 -23.16 -3.16
N GLY A 96 -25.41 -23.82 -3.82
CA GLY A 96 -25.63 -25.05 -4.60
C GLY A 96 -26.43 -24.83 -5.89
N GLN A 97 -26.59 -23.60 -6.36
CA GLN A 97 -27.22 -23.27 -7.64
C GLN A 97 -26.32 -23.61 -8.83
N ASP A 98 -25.00 -23.57 -8.61
CA ASP A 98 -24.01 -24.04 -9.57
C ASP A 98 -23.57 -25.46 -9.14
N ARG A 99 -23.99 -26.45 -9.92
CA ARG A 99 -23.70 -27.86 -9.65
C ARG A 99 -22.40 -28.35 -10.25
N ASP A 100 -21.80 -27.56 -11.13
CA ASP A 100 -20.61 -27.96 -11.88
C ASP A 100 -19.31 -27.59 -11.12
N ARG A 101 -19.40 -26.71 -10.13
CA ARG A 101 -18.24 -26.21 -9.37
C ARG A 101 -18.35 -26.50 -7.88
N ASP A 102 -17.24 -26.95 -7.33
CA ASP A 102 -17.07 -27.21 -5.89
C ASP A 102 -16.80 -25.90 -5.13
N PRO A 103 -17.27 -25.74 -3.88
CA PRO A 103 -16.95 -24.58 -3.04
C PRO A 103 -15.46 -24.26 -2.90
N GLY A 104 -14.58 -25.25 -3.13
CA GLY A 104 -13.13 -25.05 -3.20
C GLY A 104 -12.66 -24.14 -4.34
N ALA A 105 -13.49 -23.87 -5.36
CA ALA A 105 -13.19 -22.92 -6.44
C ALA A 105 -13.33 -21.45 -6.03
N ILE A 106 -14.09 -21.14 -4.99
CA ILE A 106 -14.39 -19.77 -4.55
C ILE A 106 -13.11 -18.94 -4.29
N PRO A 107 -12.10 -19.43 -3.56
CA PRO A 107 -10.88 -18.66 -3.34
C PRO A 107 -10.16 -18.28 -4.63
N HIS A 108 -10.18 -19.14 -5.64
CA HIS A 108 -9.56 -18.88 -6.93
C HIS A 108 -10.32 -17.79 -7.70
N ILE A 109 -11.65 -17.89 -7.78
CA ILE A 109 -12.52 -16.90 -8.43
C ILE A 109 -12.32 -15.51 -7.82
N LEU A 110 -12.29 -15.40 -6.50
CA LEU A 110 -12.05 -14.13 -5.81
C LEU A 110 -10.62 -13.62 -6.02
N SER A 111 -9.63 -14.51 -6.03
CA SER A 111 -8.23 -14.15 -6.29
C SER A 111 -8.02 -13.58 -7.69
N GLU A 112 -8.65 -14.19 -8.71
CA GLU A 112 -8.59 -13.68 -10.08
C GLU A 112 -9.25 -12.30 -10.20
N ALA A 113 -10.40 -12.09 -9.56
CA ALA A 113 -11.08 -10.79 -9.56
C ALA A 113 -10.26 -9.69 -8.88
N LEU A 114 -9.55 -10.02 -7.81
CA LEU A 114 -8.65 -9.11 -7.11
C LEU A 114 -7.35 -8.81 -7.89
N GLY A 115 -7.01 -9.66 -8.86
CA GLY A 115 -5.84 -9.51 -9.72
C GLY A 115 -6.09 -8.64 -10.95
N VAL A 116 -7.29 -8.10 -11.16
CA VAL A 116 -7.58 -7.23 -12.30
C VAL A 116 -6.82 -5.90 -12.14
N THR A 117 -5.89 -5.66 -13.06
CA THR A 117 -5.11 -4.40 -13.14
C THR A 117 -4.82 -4.08 -14.60
N PHE A 118 -4.75 -2.80 -14.93
CA PHE A 118 -4.37 -2.31 -16.25
C PHE A 118 -2.85 -2.14 -16.35
N ASP A 119 -2.13 -2.35 -15.25
CA ASP A 119 -0.68 -2.33 -15.26
C ASP A 119 -0.15 -3.41 -16.21
N ALA A 120 0.31 -2.96 -17.37
CA ALA A 120 0.95 -3.82 -18.36
C ALA A 120 2.40 -4.17 -17.96
N HIS A 121 2.92 -3.49 -16.92
CA HIS A 121 4.29 -3.68 -16.44
C HIS A 121 4.37 -4.86 -15.46
N ILE A 122 4.23 -6.06 -15.99
CA ILE A 122 4.34 -7.31 -15.21
C ILE A 122 5.82 -7.64 -15.02
N GLY A 123 6.49 -6.87 -14.17
CA GLY A 123 7.91 -7.06 -13.91
C GLY A 123 8.81 -6.31 -14.89
N HIS A 124 10.12 -6.44 -14.69
CA HIS A 124 11.16 -5.77 -15.48
C HIS A 124 11.79 -6.76 -16.45
N ASP A 125 11.62 -6.53 -17.76
CA ASP A 125 12.34 -7.31 -18.76
C ASP A 125 13.81 -6.91 -18.80
N TYR A 126 14.66 -7.87 -18.44
CA TYR A 126 16.10 -7.58 -18.25
C TYR A 126 16.79 -7.02 -19.50
N ILE A 127 16.37 -7.42 -20.68
CA ILE A 127 16.99 -6.97 -21.94
C ILE A 127 16.26 -5.72 -22.47
N SER A 128 14.94 -5.77 -22.56
CA SER A 128 14.13 -4.73 -23.21
C SER A 128 14.17 -3.41 -22.42
N ASP A 129 14.16 -3.49 -21.07
CA ASP A 129 14.10 -2.31 -20.19
C ASP A 129 15.50 -1.83 -19.74
N SER A 130 16.51 -2.07 -20.57
CA SER A 130 17.90 -1.72 -20.24
C SER A 130 18.13 -0.21 -20.09
N GLU A 131 17.43 0.61 -20.87
CA GLU A 131 17.52 2.07 -20.80
C GLU A 131 16.94 2.60 -19.48
N GLU A 132 15.76 2.13 -19.10
CA GLU A 132 15.10 2.48 -17.84
C GLU A 132 15.97 2.11 -16.62
N ARG A 133 16.65 0.96 -16.67
CA ARG A 133 17.64 0.58 -15.66
C ARG A 133 18.84 1.51 -15.64
N TYR A 134 19.36 1.90 -16.80
CA TYR A 134 20.48 2.82 -16.87
C TYR A 134 20.14 4.16 -16.23
N GLU A 135 18.96 4.71 -16.53
CA GLU A 135 18.46 5.93 -15.89
C GLU A 135 18.33 5.76 -14.38
N SER A 136 17.80 4.61 -13.90
CA SER A 136 17.64 4.35 -12.48
C SER A 136 18.98 4.34 -11.70
N TYR A 137 20.07 3.93 -12.34
CA TYR A 137 21.41 3.95 -11.72
C TYR A 137 21.95 5.37 -11.50
N HIS A 138 21.40 6.34 -12.22
CA HIS A 138 21.84 7.75 -12.13
C HIS A 138 20.87 8.58 -11.28
N GLN A 139 19.75 8.02 -10.84
CA GLN A 139 18.86 8.69 -9.91
C GLN A 139 19.44 8.70 -8.50
N VAL A 140 19.40 9.88 -7.87
CA VAL A 140 19.83 10.02 -6.47
C VAL A 140 18.73 9.49 -5.57
N GLU A 141 18.95 8.34 -4.96
CA GLU A 141 18.02 7.75 -4.00
C GLU A 141 17.91 8.63 -2.75
N ALA A 142 16.69 9.00 -2.37
CA ALA A 142 16.44 9.72 -1.13
C ALA A 142 16.68 8.79 0.07
N LYS A 143 17.61 9.17 0.96
CA LYS A 143 17.97 8.44 2.16
C LYS A 143 17.67 9.25 3.42
N ILE A 144 17.44 8.57 4.52
CA ILE A 144 17.38 9.18 5.85
C ILE A 144 18.77 9.11 6.45
N PRO A 145 19.51 10.22 6.57
CA PRO A 145 20.86 10.19 7.10
C PRO A 145 20.85 9.96 8.62
N PHE A 146 21.90 9.33 9.11
CA PHE A 146 22.20 9.32 10.53
C PHE A 146 22.80 10.68 10.93
N ASP A 147 22.73 11.03 12.20
CA ASP A 147 23.51 12.12 12.78
C ASP A 147 24.97 11.69 13.12
N LEU A 148 25.28 10.41 12.86
CA LEU A 148 26.59 9.79 13.05
C LEU A 148 27.33 9.71 11.71
N GLU A 149 28.32 10.57 11.51
CA GLU A 149 29.07 10.69 10.25
C GLU A 149 29.64 9.33 9.76
N PHE A 150 30.17 8.55 10.69
CA PHE A 150 30.72 7.23 10.37
C PHE A 150 29.69 6.29 9.75
N LEU A 151 28.47 6.26 10.27
CA LEU A 151 27.38 5.45 9.71
C LEU A 151 26.96 5.96 8.33
N ASN A 152 26.88 7.27 8.15
CA ASN A 152 26.59 7.86 6.83
C ASN A 152 27.66 7.49 5.79
N LYS A 153 28.91 7.44 6.19
CA LYS A 153 30.00 7.01 5.30
C LYS A 153 29.85 5.54 4.88
N ILE A 154 29.54 4.65 5.82
CA ILE A 154 29.34 3.21 5.54
C ILE A 154 28.10 2.99 4.65
N THR A 155 26.97 3.65 4.96
CA THR A 155 25.70 3.49 4.27
C THR A 155 25.58 4.37 3.01
N LYS A 156 26.62 5.12 2.68
CA LYS A 156 26.62 6.06 1.55
C LYS A 156 25.46 7.05 1.62
N GLY A 157 25.27 7.68 2.78
CA GLY A 157 24.33 8.76 2.99
C GLY A 157 23.11 8.44 3.85
N GLY A 158 23.00 7.25 4.43
CA GLY A 158 21.92 6.92 5.35
C GLY A 158 21.09 5.69 4.97
N LEU A 159 19.89 5.61 5.52
CA LEU A 159 18.94 4.51 5.31
C LEU A 159 18.10 4.80 4.05
N PRO A 160 18.14 3.93 3.02
CA PRO A 160 17.27 4.08 1.85
C PRO A 160 15.82 3.71 2.16
N ASN A 161 14.89 4.23 1.37
CA ASN A 161 13.47 3.90 1.49
C ASN A 161 13.20 2.43 1.14
N LYS A 162 12.10 1.88 1.67
CA LYS A 162 11.64 0.49 1.40
C LYS A 162 12.68 -0.58 1.75
N THR A 163 13.56 -0.35 2.73
CA THR A 163 14.56 -1.32 3.19
C THR A 163 14.31 -1.78 4.62
N LEU A 164 14.72 -3.00 4.89
CA LEU A 164 14.80 -3.56 6.25
C LEU A 164 16.24 -3.43 6.75
N ASN A 165 16.43 -2.71 7.84
CA ASN A 165 17.73 -2.51 8.47
C ASN A 165 17.71 -3.18 9.85
N ILE A 166 18.73 -3.95 10.18
CA ILE A 166 18.80 -4.71 11.43
C ILE A 166 20.01 -4.23 12.24
N ALA A 167 19.74 -3.69 13.44
CA ALA A 167 20.76 -3.42 14.43
C ALA A 167 20.96 -4.68 15.30
N LEU A 168 22.09 -5.35 15.11
CA LEU A 168 22.45 -6.54 15.87
C LEU A 168 23.44 -6.19 16.99
N ALA A 169 23.07 -6.51 18.21
CA ALA A 169 23.92 -6.33 19.37
C ALA A 169 23.56 -7.33 20.48
N GLY A 170 24.54 -7.73 21.26
CA GLY A 170 24.33 -8.55 22.46
C GLY A 170 23.55 -7.82 23.54
N THR A 171 23.14 -8.55 24.57
CA THR A 171 22.44 -8.00 25.74
C THR A 171 23.32 -6.98 26.45
N GLY A 172 22.75 -5.83 26.81
CA GLY A 172 23.47 -4.77 27.55
C GLY A 172 24.43 -3.91 26.72
N VAL A 173 24.64 -4.18 25.44
CA VAL A 173 25.58 -3.42 24.58
C VAL A 173 25.03 -2.05 24.17
N GLY A 174 23.71 -1.82 24.32
CA GLY A 174 23.10 -0.53 24.03
C GLY A 174 22.22 -0.49 22.76
N LYS A 175 21.74 -1.62 22.25
CA LYS A 175 20.87 -1.70 21.08
C LYS A 175 19.68 -0.70 21.16
N SER A 176 18.89 -0.76 22.24
CA SER A 176 17.73 0.13 22.42
C SER A 176 18.14 1.61 22.58
N LEU A 177 19.30 1.90 23.18
CA LEU A 177 19.83 3.26 23.26
C LEU A 177 20.18 3.79 21.88
N PHE A 178 20.82 2.98 21.04
CA PHE A 178 21.11 3.31 19.64
C PHE A 178 19.84 3.57 18.84
N MET A 179 18.84 2.70 18.99
CA MET A 179 17.55 2.87 18.30
C MET A 179 16.81 4.13 18.76
N CYS A 180 16.79 4.44 20.06
CA CYS A 180 16.23 5.68 20.59
C CYS A 180 16.97 6.91 20.06
N HIS A 181 18.29 6.84 19.96
CA HIS A 181 19.10 7.94 19.42
C HIS A 181 18.81 8.18 17.93
N VAL A 182 18.76 7.13 17.11
CA VAL A 182 18.41 7.26 15.70
C VAL A 182 16.96 7.76 15.52
N ALA A 183 16.01 7.30 16.34
CA ALA A 183 14.64 7.78 16.33
C ALA A 183 14.55 9.28 16.64
N ALA A 184 15.30 9.75 17.66
CA ALA A 184 15.40 11.16 18.00
C ALA A 184 16.00 12.00 16.85
N SER A 185 17.05 11.50 16.22
CA SER A 185 17.68 12.14 15.06
C SER A 185 16.72 12.24 13.86
N CYS A 186 15.95 11.18 13.56
CA CYS A 186 14.94 11.19 12.50
C CYS A 186 13.84 12.22 12.79
N LEU A 187 13.39 12.34 14.05
CA LEU A 187 12.40 13.35 14.46
C LEU A 187 12.93 14.76 14.21
N LEU A 188 14.18 15.04 14.56
CA LEU A 188 14.81 16.36 14.33
C LEU A 188 14.92 16.70 12.84
N GLN A 189 15.03 15.71 11.98
CA GLN A 189 15.03 15.86 10.52
C GLN A 189 13.62 16.06 9.93
N GLY A 190 12.57 16.18 10.78
CA GLY A 190 11.19 16.37 10.34
C GLY A 190 10.50 15.08 9.89
N LYS A 191 11.06 13.91 10.20
CA LYS A 191 10.45 12.62 9.83
C LYS A 191 9.39 12.17 10.83
N ASN A 192 8.38 11.50 10.32
CA ASN A 192 7.39 10.79 11.13
C ASN A 192 7.96 9.44 11.58
N VAL A 193 8.08 9.26 12.86
CA VAL A 193 8.73 8.10 13.47
C VAL A 193 7.71 7.28 14.26
N LEU A 194 7.61 5.99 13.98
CA LEU A 194 6.87 5.04 14.81
C LEU A 194 7.88 4.13 15.53
N TYR A 195 7.84 4.14 16.86
CA TYR A 195 8.66 3.26 17.68
C TYR A 195 7.77 2.21 18.36
N ILE A 196 7.96 0.95 18.01
CA ILE A 196 7.25 -0.18 18.61
C ILE A 196 8.20 -0.86 19.59
N THR A 197 7.80 -0.93 20.85
CA THR A 197 8.55 -1.64 21.87
C THR A 197 7.78 -2.87 22.35
N LEU A 198 8.49 -3.99 22.52
CA LEU A 198 7.95 -5.23 23.06
C LEU A 198 8.67 -5.67 24.36
N GLU A 199 9.72 -4.94 24.74
CA GLU A 199 10.54 -5.24 25.92
C GLU A 199 10.35 -4.22 27.03
N MET A 200 10.23 -2.95 26.67
CA MET A 200 10.20 -1.83 27.61
C MET A 200 8.87 -1.08 27.51
N ALA A 201 8.43 -0.51 28.65
CA ALA A 201 7.31 0.40 28.68
C ALA A 201 7.54 1.63 27.78
N GLU A 202 6.46 2.15 27.15
CA GLU A 202 6.55 3.31 26.25
C GLU A 202 7.10 4.55 26.94
N GLU A 203 6.84 4.73 28.24
CA GLU A 203 7.41 5.83 29.05
C GLU A 203 8.93 5.69 29.20
N LYS A 204 9.45 4.46 29.27
CA LYS A 204 10.90 4.23 29.40
C LYS A 204 11.63 4.47 28.08
N ILE A 205 11.00 4.22 26.97
CA ILE A 205 11.51 4.63 25.65
C ILE A 205 11.45 6.16 25.53
N ALA A 206 10.34 6.79 25.92
CA ALA A 206 10.20 8.24 25.92
C ALA A 206 11.26 8.92 26.81
N GLU A 207 11.51 8.40 28.02
CA GLU A 207 12.56 8.89 28.93
C GLU A 207 13.96 8.94 28.26
N ARG A 208 14.31 7.91 27.50
CA ARG A 208 15.59 7.85 26.76
C ARG A 208 15.65 8.85 25.61
N ILE A 209 14.54 9.02 24.89
CA ILE A 209 14.42 9.98 23.80
C ILE A 209 14.43 11.41 24.34
N ASP A 210 13.73 11.67 25.46
CA ASP A 210 13.74 12.97 26.14
C ASP A 210 15.13 13.35 26.62
N ALA A 211 15.85 12.44 27.26
CA ALA A 211 17.23 12.68 27.69
C ALA A 211 18.12 13.14 26.53
N ASN A 212 17.96 12.53 25.35
CA ASN A 212 18.68 12.87 24.15
C ASN A 212 18.26 14.24 23.58
N LEU A 213 16.95 14.42 23.29
CA LEU A 213 16.42 15.61 22.63
C LEU A 213 16.48 16.88 23.48
N LEU A 214 16.29 16.72 24.79
CA LEU A 214 16.33 17.85 25.73
C LEU A 214 17.74 18.16 26.23
N ASN A 215 18.71 17.32 25.87
CA ASN A 215 20.10 17.39 26.36
C ASN A 215 20.16 17.48 27.89
N VAL A 216 19.56 16.48 28.53
CA VAL A 216 19.47 16.32 30.00
C VAL A 216 19.93 14.93 30.33
N ASN A 217 20.67 14.79 31.43
CA ASN A 217 21.03 13.46 31.92
C ASN A 217 19.76 12.68 32.30
N ILE A 218 19.65 11.43 31.97
CA ILE A 218 18.46 10.61 32.19
C ILE A 218 18.07 10.60 33.69
N GLN A 219 19.08 10.61 34.57
CA GLN A 219 18.87 10.67 36.04
C GLN A 219 18.28 12.00 36.50
N ASP A 220 18.55 13.08 35.78
CA ASP A 220 18.12 14.44 36.14
C ASP A 220 16.72 14.76 35.62
N LEU A 221 16.14 13.91 34.75
CA LEU A 221 14.79 14.11 34.20
C LEU A 221 13.74 14.12 35.33
N THR A 222 13.91 13.30 36.38
CA THR A 222 12.98 13.21 37.50
C THR A 222 13.00 14.46 38.37
N THR A 223 14.09 15.19 38.40
CA THR A 223 14.27 16.41 39.18
C THR A 223 14.06 17.69 38.35
N LEU A 224 13.89 17.54 37.05
CA LEU A 224 13.68 18.68 36.14
C LEU A 224 12.36 19.40 36.44
N PRO A 225 12.36 20.71 36.74
CA PRO A 225 11.13 21.44 36.98
C PRO A 225 10.17 21.37 35.79
N LYS A 226 8.88 21.12 36.08
CA LYS A 226 7.84 20.98 35.05
C LYS A 226 7.82 22.12 34.02
N VAL A 227 8.02 23.35 34.48
CA VAL A 227 8.07 24.53 33.60
C VAL A 227 9.22 24.44 32.61
N MET A 228 10.41 24.02 33.08
CA MET A 228 11.58 23.85 32.21
C MET A 228 11.39 22.71 31.21
N PHE A 229 10.79 21.59 31.65
CA PHE A 229 10.46 20.48 30.77
C PHE A 229 9.56 20.96 29.61
N HIS A 230 8.42 21.60 29.95
CA HIS A 230 7.51 22.12 28.92
C HIS A 230 8.16 23.18 28.00
N GLN A 231 9.02 24.02 28.54
CA GLN A 231 9.77 25.00 27.73
C GLN A 231 10.67 24.28 26.70
N LYS A 232 11.41 23.25 27.12
CA LYS A 232 12.27 22.45 26.24
C LYS A 232 11.45 21.72 25.15
N ILE A 233 10.33 21.09 25.53
CA ILE A 233 9.41 20.42 24.57
C ILE A 233 8.83 21.44 23.57
N ASN A 234 8.36 22.58 24.03
CA ASN A 234 7.83 23.63 23.14
C ASN A 234 8.90 24.15 22.16
N ASN A 235 10.15 24.28 22.63
CA ASN A 235 11.26 24.67 21.76
C ASN A 235 11.60 23.57 20.73
N LEU A 236 11.49 22.31 21.11
CA LEU A 236 11.64 21.17 20.22
C LEU A 236 10.53 21.16 19.16
N ALA A 237 9.27 21.33 19.54
CA ALA A 237 8.12 21.37 18.64
C ALA A 237 8.21 22.47 17.58
N LYS A 238 8.93 23.57 17.88
CA LYS A 238 9.20 24.63 16.91
C LYS A 238 10.31 24.28 15.90
N LYS A 239 11.15 23.32 16.21
CA LYS A 239 12.32 22.95 15.40
C LYS A 239 12.06 21.80 14.43
N THR A 240 11.02 21.03 14.64
CA THR A 240 10.67 19.90 13.78
C THR A 240 9.21 19.93 13.37
N ALA A 241 8.93 19.54 12.12
CA ALA A 241 7.59 19.26 11.63
C ALA A 241 7.22 17.77 11.78
N GLY A 242 8.19 16.92 12.14
CA GLY A 242 8.00 15.49 12.34
C GLY A 242 7.20 15.16 13.59
N GLN A 243 6.68 13.96 13.63
CA GLN A 243 5.99 13.41 14.79
C GLN A 243 6.65 12.09 15.20
N LEU A 244 6.68 11.81 16.49
CA LEU A 244 7.15 10.54 17.02
C LEU A 244 6.06 9.91 17.88
N ILE A 245 5.68 8.68 17.53
CA ILE A 245 4.69 7.88 18.26
C ILE A 245 5.41 6.64 18.80
N ILE A 246 5.27 6.39 20.07
CA ILE A 246 5.77 5.20 20.75
C ILE A 246 4.57 4.32 21.07
N LYS A 247 4.67 3.02 20.75
CA LYS A 247 3.64 2.04 21.05
C LYS A 247 4.23 0.81 21.69
N GLU A 248 3.76 0.52 22.90
CA GLU A 248 4.10 -0.69 23.64
C GLU A 248 3.15 -1.83 23.25
N TYR A 249 3.71 -3.01 23.11
CA TYR A 249 3.01 -4.29 23.10
C TYR A 249 3.64 -5.22 24.14
N PRO A 250 2.84 -6.00 24.87
CA PRO A 250 3.38 -7.02 25.76
C PRO A 250 4.26 -8.02 24.98
N THR A 251 5.29 -8.52 25.63
CA THR A 251 6.19 -9.53 25.07
C THR A 251 5.41 -10.71 24.50
N ALA A 252 5.78 -11.19 23.32
CA ALA A 252 5.16 -12.30 22.60
C ALA A 252 3.66 -12.14 22.29
N SER A 253 3.11 -10.92 22.33
CA SER A 253 1.69 -10.67 22.04
C SER A 253 1.43 -10.13 20.63
N ALA A 254 2.40 -9.46 20.02
CA ALA A 254 2.21 -8.78 18.73
C ALA A 254 2.96 -9.46 17.60
N HIS A 255 2.30 -9.59 16.46
CA HIS A 255 2.83 -10.07 15.19
C HIS A 255 2.54 -9.08 14.07
N SER A 256 2.97 -9.35 12.85
CA SER A 256 2.82 -8.46 11.68
C SER A 256 1.38 -7.96 11.45
N GLY A 257 0.36 -8.76 11.74
CA GLY A 257 -1.04 -8.35 11.64
C GLY A 257 -1.40 -7.21 12.60
N HIS A 258 -0.90 -7.25 13.84
CA HIS A 258 -1.11 -6.17 14.82
C HIS A 258 -0.41 -4.88 14.37
N PHE A 259 0.79 -4.99 13.78
CA PHE A 259 1.50 -3.81 13.25
C PHE A 259 0.78 -3.17 12.06
N ARG A 260 0.20 -3.98 11.17
CA ARG A 260 -0.64 -3.47 10.07
C ARG A 260 -1.90 -2.78 10.60
N ALA A 261 -2.59 -3.37 11.56
CA ALA A 261 -3.76 -2.75 12.20
C ALA A 261 -3.40 -1.42 12.86
N LEU A 262 -2.26 -1.35 13.59
CA LEU A 262 -1.76 -0.11 14.18
C LEU A 262 -1.50 0.96 13.12
N LEU A 263 -0.85 0.62 12.01
CA LEU A 263 -0.58 1.56 10.92
C LEU A 263 -1.86 2.11 10.30
N ASN A 264 -2.86 1.27 10.08
CA ASN A 264 -4.17 1.69 9.59
C ASN A 264 -4.88 2.61 10.61
N ASP A 265 -4.85 2.27 11.89
CA ASP A 265 -5.44 3.09 12.95
C ASP A 265 -4.76 4.46 13.05
N LEU A 266 -3.44 4.52 12.98
CA LEU A 266 -2.69 5.76 12.99
C LEU A 266 -2.99 6.64 11.77
N ALA A 267 -3.10 6.03 10.59
CA ALA A 267 -3.46 6.75 9.38
C ALA A 267 -4.88 7.32 9.45
N LEU A 268 -5.86 6.52 9.91
CA LEU A 268 -7.26 6.92 9.97
C LEU A 268 -7.57 7.90 11.11
N LYS A 269 -7.03 7.65 12.32
CA LYS A 269 -7.39 8.39 13.54
C LYS A 269 -6.52 9.60 13.79
N LYS A 270 -5.28 9.60 13.32
CA LYS A 270 -4.29 10.66 13.57
C LYS A 270 -3.71 11.29 12.32
N SER A 271 -4.14 10.86 11.12
CA SER A 271 -3.54 11.26 9.85
C SER A 271 -2.00 11.07 9.83
N PHE A 272 -1.53 10.05 10.57
CA PHE A 272 -0.11 9.79 10.77
C PHE A 272 0.34 8.63 9.89
N ARG A 273 1.33 8.88 9.06
CA ARG A 273 2.03 7.86 8.25
C ARG A 273 3.51 7.94 8.58
N PRO A 274 4.13 6.89 9.13
CA PRO A 274 5.54 6.91 9.47
C PRO A 274 6.43 6.83 8.23
N ASP A 275 7.51 7.63 8.22
CA ASP A 275 8.63 7.51 7.27
C ASP A 275 9.58 6.37 7.69
N ILE A 276 9.67 6.11 8.99
CA ILE A 276 10.52 5.07 9.57
C ILE A 276 9.82 4.39 10.75
N ILE A 277 9.99 3.07 10.85
CA ILE A 277 9.44 2.25 11.93
C ILE A 277 10.58 1.54 12.64
N PHE A 278 10.65 1.69 13.95
CA PHE A 278 11.54 0.93 14.83
C PHE A 278 10.75 -0.17 15.51
N ILE A 279 11.32 -1.38 15.60
CA ILE A 279 10.75 -2.52 16.33
C ILE A 279 11.81 -3.05 17.29
N ASP A 280 11.60 -2.86 18.58
CA ASP A 280 12.53 -3.26 19.63
C ASP A 280 11.92 -4.36 20.50
N TYR A 281 12.20 -5.63 20.26
CA TYR A 281 13.00 -6.21 19.19
C TYR A 281 12.34 -7.45 18.58
N LEU A 282 12.77 -7.86 17.42
CA LEU A 282 12.09 -8.85 16.58
C LEU A 282 11.94 -10.24 17.25
N ASN A 283 12.93 -10.70 18.01
CA ASN A 283 12.96 -12.05 18.57
C ASN A 283 11.83 -12.31 19.60
N ILE A 284 11.23 -11.26 20.17
CA ILE A 284 10.11 -11.36 21.10
C ILE A 284 8.76 -11.02 20.47
N CYS A 285 8.71 -10.90 19.15
CA CYS A 285 7.44 -10.83 18.42
C CYS A 285 6.76 -12.21 18.39
N ALA A 286 5.43 -12.21 18.38
CA ALA A 286 4.67 -13.42 18.15
C ALA A 286 4.73 -13.83 16.67
N SER A 287 4.55 -15.12 16.39
CA SER A 287 4.36 -15.61 15.02
C SER A 287 2.88 -15.82 14.73
N SER A 288 2.40 -15.34 13.58
CA SER A 288 1.05 -15.65 13.11
C SER A 288 0.94 -17.05 12.47
N ARG A 289 2.08 -17.70 12.16
CA ARG A 289 2.13 -19.01 11.50
C ARG A 289 2.23 -20.17 12.47
N TYR A 290 2.77 -19.96 13.68
CA TYR A 290 2.97 -21.01 14.67
C TYR A 290 2.07 -20.75 15.89
N ARG A 291 1.14 -21.67 16.13
CA ARG A 291 0.30 -21.69 17.34
C ARG A 291 1.04 -22.38 18.49
N GLY A 292 2.04 -21.76 19.00
CA GLY A 292 2.74 -22.27 20.18
C GLY A 292 3.55 -21.13 20.75
N GLY A 293 3.40 -20.85 22.05
CA GLY A 293 4.09 -19.80 22.77
C GLY A 293 5.61 -20.02 22.88
N GLY A 294 6.26 -20.47 21.84
CA GLY A 294 7.69 -20.56 21.72
C GLY A 294 8.23 -19.26 21.13
N THR A 295 9.10 -18.59 21.85
CA THR A 295 10.04 -17.64 21.26
C THR A 295 10.78 -18.29 20.10
N ILE A 296 11.15 -17.51 19.08
CA ILE A 296 11.87 -17.97 17.86
C ILE A 296 13.17 -18.79 18.18
N ASN A 297 13.51 -18.98 19.43
CA ASN A 297 14.69 -19.69 19.94
C ASN A 297 14.38 -21.07 20.55
N SER A 298 13.27 -21.72 20.24
CA SER A 298 13.03 -23.10 20.62
C SER A 298 12.84 -24.01 19.42
#